data_ae8e34885a8d3cfb87a421b9ce72c2a0
#
_entry.id   ae8e34885a8d3cfb87a421b9ce72c2a0
#
_cell.length_a   1.000
_cell.length_b   1.000
_cell.length_c   1.000
_cell.angle_alpha   90.00
_cell.angle_beta   90.00
_cell.angle_gamma   90.00
#
_symmetry.space_group_name_H-M   'P 1'
#
loop_
_entity.id
_entity.type
_entity.pdbx_description
1 polymer ?
#
loop_
_entity_poly.entity_id
_entity_poly.type
_entity_poly.pdbx_seq_one_letter_code
_entity_poly.pdbx_strand_id
1 'polypeptide(L)'
;DPNEIVITLRTPLAEIDEHIEDVRERWRLDTVVLDAGHGGKDPGAIGKYGTKEKDVALDITKRAGELLEKSGVKVVYTRDEDVFIPLLDRTKIANDSNGKLFVSIHANANKNRKVQGFETFLLRPGKSEDAIEVASRENSVINLEEFTDQYEDLTGEALIMATMAQSTFMKESEDLASIIQMELDKRLNTPNRGVKQAGFY
;
A
#
# COMPACT_ATOMS: atom_id res chain seq x y z
N ASP A 1 28.91 -42.99 -15.38
CA ASP A 1 30.15 -42.36 -14.89
C ASP A 1 30.27 -42.68 -13.39
N PRO A 2 31.32 -43.31 -12.91
CA PRO A 2 31.48 -43.69 -11.50
C PRO A 2 31.60 -42.47 -10.53
N ASN A 3 31.60 -41.26 -11.07
CA ASN A 3 31.67 -40.01 -10.31
C ASN A 3 30.35 -39.22 -10.34
N GLU A 4 29.26 -39.80 -10.87
CA GLU A 4 27.97 -39.11 -10.94
C GLU A 4 27.07 -39.60 -9.81
N ILE A 5 26.66 -38.67 -8.94
CA ILE A 5 25.64 -38.92 -7.92
C ILE A 5 24.32 -38.42 -8.47
N VAL A 6 23.44 -39.35 -8.85
CA VAL A 6 22.09 -39.04 -9.28
C VAL A 6 21.15 -39.06 -8.06
N ILE A 7 20.68 -37.90 -7.65
CA ILE A 7 19.65 -37.77 -6.59
C ILE A 7 18.30 -37.65 -7.28
N THR A 8 17.46 -38.68 -7.16
CA THR A 8 16.09 -38.63 -7.63
C THR A 8 15.17 -38.29 -6.48
N LEU A 9 14.60 -37.08 -6.48
CA LEU A 9 13.54 -36.69 -5.56
C LEU A 9 12.21 -37.15 -6.16
N ARG A 10 11.48 -37.97 -5.43
CA ARG A 10 10.13 -38.42 -5.81
C ARG A 10 9.16 -37.96 -4.73
N THR A 11 8.38 -36.94 -5.04
CA THR A 11 7.21 -36.56 -4.24
C THR A 11 5.97 -37.12 -4.95
N PRO A 12 5.04 -37.76 -4.26
CA PRO A 12 3.78 -38.18 -4.86
C PRO A 12 3.05 -37.01 -5.51
N LEU A 13 2.53 -37.17 -6.70
CA LEU A 13 1.81 -36.11 -7.42
C LEU A 13 0.67 -35.51 -6.59
N ALA A 14 -0.04 -36.35 -5.82
CA ALA A 14 -1.09 -35.90 -4.93
C ALA A 14 -0.62 -34.93 -3.85
N GLU A 15 0.58 -35.13 -3.25
CA GLU A 15 1.17 -34.23 -2.27
C GLU A 15 1.63 -32.92 -2.92
N ILE A 16 2.07 -32.96 -4.18
CA ILE A 16 2.44 -31.77 -4.95
C ILE A 16 1.18 -30.96 -5.26
N ASP A 17 0.10 -31.60 -5.67
CA ASP A 17 -1.16 -30.93 -6.00
C ASP A 17 -1.78 -30.27 -4.76
N GLU A 18 -1.79 -30.96 -3.62
CA GLU A 18 -2.26 -30.43 -2.34
C GLU A 18 -1.40 -29.23 -1.89
N HIS A 19 -0.08 -29.34 -2.04
CA HIS A 19 0.83 -28.24 -1.69
C HIS A 19 0.66 -27.02 -2.63
N ILE A 20 0.44 -27.25 -3.91
CA ILE A 20 0.18 -26.17 -4.88
C ILE A 20 -1.15 -25.47 -4.56
N GLU A 21 -2.18 -26.21 -4.19
CA GLU A 21 -3.47 -25.64 -3.83
C GLU A 21 -3.38 -24.83 -2.53
N ASP A 22 -2.67 -25.32 -1.49
CA ASP A 22 -2.41 -24.60 -0.24
C ASP A 22 -1.61 -23.31 -0.51
N VAL A 23 -0.61 -23.35 -1.40
CA VAL A 23 0.13 -22.16 -1.82
C VAL A 23 -0.78 -21.18 -2.58
N ARG A 24 -1.62 -21.67 -3.50
CA ARG A 24 -2.59 -20.83 -4.22
C ARG A 24 -3.58 -20.14 -3.27
N GLU A 25 -4.14 -20.87 -2.31
CA GLU A 25 -5.07 -20.31 -1.32
C GLU A 25 -4.40 -19.25 -0.45
N ARG A 26 -3.15 -19.48 -0.03
CA ARG A 26 -2.36 -18.49 0.74
C ARG A 26 -2.12 -17.19 -0.02
N TRP A 27 -1.84 -17.30 -1.32
CA TRP A 27 -1.52 -16.17 -2.18
C TRP A 27 -2.73 -15.62 -2.94
N ARG A 28 -3.90 -16.17 -2.69
CA ARG A 28 -5.13 -15.66 -3.27
C ARG A 28 -5.44 -14.28 -2.71
N LEU A 29 -5.48 -13.31 -3.59
CA LEU A 29 -5.86 -11.94 -3.26
C LEU A 29 -7.39 -11.85 -3.17
N ASP A 30 -7.94 -12.29 -2.05
CA ASP A 30 -9.38 -12.34 -1.81
C ASP A 30 -9.92 -11.10 -1.07
N THR A 31 -9.05 -10.43 -0.28
CA THR A 31 -9.43 -9.25 0.50
C THR A 31 -8.40 -8.14 0.30
N VAL A 32 -8.86 -7.01 -0.22
CA VAL A 32 -8.06 -5.78 -0.41
C VAL A 32 -8.59 -4.70 0.51
N VAL A 33 -7.70 -4.06 1.25
CA VAL A 33 -8.02 -2.87 2.02
C VAL A 33 -7.64 -1.65 1.20
N LEU A 34 -8.61 -0.81 0.91
CA LEU A 34 -8.42 0.46 0.23
C LEU A 34 -8.49 1.60 1.25
N ASP A 35 -7.43 2.36 1.30
CA ASP A 35 -7.32 3.52 2.16
C ASP A 35 -7.45 4.81 1.33
N ALA A 36 -8.47 5.58 1.63
CA ALA A 36 -8.59 6.93 1.10
C ALA A 36 -7.83 7.89 2.01
N GLY A 37 -6.70 8.42 1.55
CA GLY A 37 -5.88 9.34 2.33
C GLY A 37 -6.66 10.53 2.87
N HIS A 38 -6.24 11.07 4.03
CA HIS A 38 -6.88 12.21 4.70
C HIS A 38 -8.33 11.96 5.11
N GLY A 39 -9.12 13.01 5.26
CA GLY A 39 -10.56 12.92 5.60
C GLY A 39 -10.96 13.81 6.80
N GLY A 40 -12.24 14.19 6.86
CA GLY A 40 -12.79 15.00 7.92
C GLY A 40 -12.04 16.32 8.12
N LYS A 41 -11.44 16.50 9.29
CA LYS A 41 -10.65 17.70 9.66
C LYS A 41 -9.31 17.83 8.91
N ASP A 42 -8.83 16.75 8.31
CA ASP A 42 -7.62 16.75 7.48
C ASP A 42 -7.99 16.88 5.99
N PRO A 43 -7.79 18.04 5.37
CA PRO A 43 -8.11 18.22 3.95
C PRO A 43 -7.06 17.61 3.01
N GLY A 44 -5.86 17.22 3.51
CA GLY A 44 -4.70 16.96 2.68
C GLY A 44 -4.24 18.21 1.93
N ALA A 45 -3.61 18.01 0.79
CA ALA A 45 -3.23 19.11 -0.10
C ALA A 45 -4.46 19.84 -0.65
N ILE A 46 -4.31 21.15 -0.83
CA ILE A 46 -5.36 22.01 -1.41
C ILE A 46 -4.89 22.55 -2.74
N GLY A 47 -5.59 22.17 -3.80
CA GLY A 47 -5.32 22.61 -5.15
C GLY A 47 -5.62 24.09 -5.36
N LYS A 48 -5.13 24.66 -6.47
CA LYS A 48 -5.26 26.09 -6.81
C LYS A 48 -6.72 26.61 -6.77
N TYR A 49 -7.67 25.75 -7.09
CA TYR A 49 -9.09 26.11 -7.17
C TYR A 49 -9.91 25.61 -5.97
N GLY A 50 -9.23 25.25 -4.86
CA GLY A 50 -9.88 24.82 -3.64
C GLY A 50 -10.22 23.34 -3.59
N THR A 51 -9.89 22.55 -4.61
CA THR A 51 -10.04 21.08 -4.59
C THR A 51 -9.19 20.50 -3.49
N LYS A 52 -9.78 19.73 -2.61
CA LYS A 52 -9.09 19.08 -1.49
C LYS A 52 -8.66 17.68 -1.88
N GLU A 53 -7.48 17.27 -1.46
CA GLU A 53 -6.95 15.92 -1.70
C GLU A 53 -7.89 14.84 -1.16
N LYS A 54 -8.41 15.02 0.05
CA LYS A 54 -9.34 14.05 0.69
C LYS A 54 -10.55 13.69 -0.17
N ASP A 55 -11.07 14.66 -0.94
CA ASP A 55 -12.25 14.45 -1.78
C ASP A 55 -11.86 13.63 -3.03
N VAL A 56 -10.71 13.95 -3.64
CA VAL A 56 -10.18 13.23 -4.79
C VAL A 56 -9.77 11.81 -4.41
N ALA A 57 -9.07 11.65 -3.30
CA ALA A 57 -8.67 10.34 -2.78
C ALA A 57 -9.89 9.45 -2.54
N LEU A 58 -10.94 9.99 -1.91
CA LEU A 58 -12.18 9.24 -1.65
C LEU A 58 -12.89 8.81 -2.94
N ASP A 59 -13.04 9.70 -3.92
CA ASP A 59 -13.69 9.37 -5.19
C ASP A 59 -12.94 8.26 -5.94
N ILE A 60 -11.60 8.36 -6.04
CA ILE A 60 -10.78 7.35 -6.69
C ILE A 60 -10.85 6.02 -5.94
N THR A 61 -10.76 6.05 -4.61
CA THR A 61 -10.84 4.85 -3.76
C THR A 61 -12.16 4.11 -3.97
N LYS A 62 -13.28 4.81 -3.96
CA LYS A 62 -14.61 4.20 -4.18
C LYS A 62 -14.73 3.57 -5.56
N ARG A 63 -14.29 4.27 -6.62
CA ARG A 63 -14.30 3.73 -7.99
C ARG A 63 -13.41 2.51 -8.15
N ALA A 64 -12.23 2.54 -7.52
CA ALA A 64 -11.32 1.38 -7.52
C ALA A 64 -11.96 0.19 -6.81
N GLY A 65 -12.57 0.42 -5.66
CA GLY A 65 -13.26 -0.62 -4.91
C GLY A 65 -14.42 -1.24 -5.66
N GLU A 66 -15.29 -0.44 -6.28
CA GLU A 66 -16.38 -0.95 -7.12
C GLU A 66 -15.89 -1.86 -8.26
N LEU A 67 -14.72 -1.55 -8.85
CA LEU A 67 -14.15 -2.37 -9.90
C LEU A 67 -13.58 -3.69 -9.35
N LEU A 68 -12.94 -3.66 -8.19
CA LEU A 68 -12.44 -4.85 -7.51
C LEU A 68 -13.57 -5.77 -7.07
N GLU A 69 -14.64 -5.23 -6.49
CA GLU A 69 -15.83 -5.99 -6.08
C GLU A 69 -16.52 -6.66 -7.26
N LYS A 70 -16.63 -5.97 -8.40
CA LYS A 70 -17.14 -6.56 -9.66
C LYS A 70 -16.26 -7.70 -10.17
N SER A 71 -14.99 -7.73 -9.78
CA SER A 71 -14.04 -8.81 -10.11
C SER A 71 -14.03 -9.94 -9.07
N GLY A 72 -14.90 -9.88 -8.07
CA GLY A 72 -15.03 -10.90 -7.03
C GLY A 72 -14.05 -10.77 -5.87
N VAL A 73 -13.36 -9.63 -5.75
CA VAL A 73 -12.47 -9.32 -4.63
C VAL A 73 -13.28 -8.63 -3.52
N LYS A 74 -13.12 -9.09 -2.29
CA LYS A 74 -13.68 -8.41 -1.13
C LYS A 74 -12.90 -7.13 -0.87
N VAL A 75 -13.60 -6.00 -0.79
CA VAL A 75 -12.99 -4.71 -0.48
C VAL A 75 -13.38 -4.26 0.92
N VAL A 76 -12.39 -3.79 1.67
CA VAL A 76 -12.57 -3.12 2.95
C VAL A 76 -12.05 -1.70 2.80
N TYR A 77 -12.83 -0.72 3.17
CA TYR A 77 -12.43 0.68 3.12
C TYR A 77 -12.01 1.14 4.51
N THR A 78 -10.92 1.91 4.63
CA THR A 78 -10.60 2.59 5.89
C THR A 78 -11.63 3.69 6.18
N ARG A 79 -12.11 4.35 5.13
CA ARG A 79 -13.27 5.24 5.14
C ARG A 79 -14.00 5.22 3.79
N ASP A 80 -15.29 5.35 3.81
CA ASP A 80 -16.18 5.45 2.66
C ASP A 80 -16.95 6.78 2.60
N GLU A 81 -16.70 7.64 3.60
CA GLU A 81 -17.24 9.00 3.70
C GLU A 81 -16.17 10.01 4.15
N ASP A 82 -16.55 11.29 4.28
CA ASP A 82 -15.63 12.36 4.68
C ASP A 82 -15.45 12.41 6.21
N VAL A 83 -14.79 11.38 6.76
CA VAL A 83 -14.40 11.27 8.17
C VAL A 83 -12.91 11.23 8.35
N PHE A 84 -12.42 11.68 9.50
CA PHE A 84 -11.02 11.59 9.88
C PHE A 84 -10.75 10.23 10.55
N ILE A 85 -9.78 9.49 10.01
CA ILE A 85 -9.30 8.23 10.59
C ILE A 85 -7.83 8.42 10.95
N PRO A 86 -7.42 8.23 12.22
CA PRO A 86 -6.03 8.23 12.64
C PRO A 86 -5.18 7.22 11.88
N LEU A 87 -3.87 7.48 11.74
CA LEU A 87 -2.98 6.62 10.92
C LEU A 87 -2.92 5.19 11.47
N LEU A 88 -2.79 5.01 12.79
CA LEU A 88 -2.77 3.68 13.40
C LEU A 88 -4.10 2.93 13.24
N ASP A 89 -5.24 3.64 13.24
CA ASP A 89 -6.54 3.00 13.05
C ASP A 89 -6.70 2.48 11.61
N ARG A 90 -6.08 3.11 10.61
CA ARG A 90 -6.07 2.61 9.22
C ARG A 90 -5.36 1.26 9.13
N THR A 91 -4.20 1.13 9.75
CA THR A 91 -3.46 -0.14 9.79
C THR A 91 -4.18 -1.19 10.64
N LYS A 92 -4.84 -0.79 11.72
CA LYS A 92 -5.66 -1.67 12.54
C LYS A 92 -6.85 -2.23 11.75
N ILE A 93 -7.58 -1.39 11.02
CA ILE A 93 -8.67 -1.84 10.13
C ILE A 93 -8.15 -2.89 9.13
N ALA A 94 -6.97 -2.66 8.55
CA ALA A 94 -6.36 -3.61 7.62
C ALA A 94 -6.07 -4.97 8.27
N ASN A 95 -5.46 -4.96 9.45
CA ASN A 95 -5.11 -6.18 10.18
C ASN A 95 -6.36 -6.93 10.68
N ASP A 96 -7.33 -6.23 11.26
CA ASP A 96 -8.56 -6.81 11.82
C ASP A 96 -9.46 -7.43 10.72
N SER A 97 -9.36 -6.92 9.49
CA SER A 97 -10.11 -7.44 8.33
C SER A 97 -9.46 -8.64 7.64
N ASN A 98 -8.29 -9.10 8.10
CA ASN A 98 -7.43 -10.07 7.39
C ASN A 98 -7.10 -9.64 5.95
N GLY A 99 -6.89 -8.35 5.75
CA GLY A 99 -6.53 -7.79 4.46
C GLY A 99 -5.23 -8.40 3.91
N LYS A 100 -5.29 -8.92 2.71
CA LYS A 100 -4.11 -9.50 2.03
C LYS A 100 -3.25 -8.44 1.36
N LEU A 101 -3.86 -7.31 1.04
CA LEU A 101 -3.22 -6.16 0.43
C LEU A 101 -3.79 -4.89 1.02
N PHE A 102 -2.94 -3.94 1.36
CA PHE A 102 -3.29 -2.57 1.73
C PHE A 102 -2.82 -1.60 0.65
N VAL A 103 -3.73 -0.78 0.14
CA VAL A 103 -3.44 0.23 -0.87
C VAL A 103 -3.99 1.58 -0.42
N SER A 104 -3.10 2.52 -0.15
CA SER A 104 -3.46 3.90 0.17
C SER A 104 -3.41 4.78 -1.08
N ILE A 105 -4.40 5.64 -1.23
CA ILE A 105 -4.60 6.50 -2.39
C ILE A 105 -4.52 7.96 -1.95
N HIS A 106 -3.58 8.69 -2.56
CA HIS A 106 -3.29 10.09 -2.30
C HIS A 106 -3.23 10.91 -3.60
N ALA A 107 -3.36 12.21 -3.50
CA ALA A 107 -3.17 13.16 -4.60
C ALA A 107 -2.14 14.22 -4.18
N ASN A 108 -0.89 13.80 -4.07
CA ASN A 108 0.23 14.57 -3.54
C ASN A 108 0.40 15.95 -4.19
N ALA A 109 0.68 16.96 -3.39
CA ALA A 109 1.09 18.27 -3.87
C ALA A 109 2.61 18.38 -4.03
N ASN A 110 3.05 19.23 -4.94
CA ASN A 110 4.46 19.62 -5.09
C ASN A 110 4.60 21.13 -5.10
N LYS A 111 5.68 21.65 -4.48
CA LYS A 111 6.00 23.09 -4.49
C LYS A 111 6.20 23.63 -5.91
N ASN A 112 6.76 22.81 -6.78
CA ASN A 112 6.87 23.12 -8.20
C ASN A 112 5.57 22.71 -8.92
N ARG A 113 4.75 23.68 -9.27
CA ARG A 113 3.46 23.49 -9.96
C ARG A 113 3.55 22.89 -11.36
N LYS A 114 4.76 22.76 -11.92
CA LYS A 114 4.99 22.07 -13.21
C LYS A 114 5.13 20.56 -13.04
N VAL A 115 5.31 20.08 -11.81
CA VAL A 115 5.40 18.66 -11.54
C VAL A 115 4.02 18.04 -11.72
N GLN A 116 3.96 17.06 -12.61
CA GLN A 116 2.77 16.28 -12.94
C GLN A 116 3.15 14.80 -13.01
N GLY A 117 2.16 13.94 -13.01
CA GLY A 117 2.36 12.52 -13.19
C GLY A 117 1.81 11.70 -12.03
N PHE A 118 2.10 10.43 -12.10
CA PHE A 118 1.73 9.44 -11.09
C PHE A 118 2.96 8.66 -10.65
N GLU A 119 2.93 8.20 -9.40
CA GLU A 119 3.99 7.44 -8.76
C GLU A 119 3.38 6.44 -7.78
N THR A 120 4.03 5.29 -7.62
CA THR A 120 3.64 4.29 -6.64
C THR A 120 4.72 4.17 -5.58
N PHE A 121 4.33 4.17 -4.33
CA PHE A 121 5.25 4.04 -3.21
C PHE A 121 5.14 2.67 -2.55
N LEU A 122 6.28 2.13 -2.16
CA LEU A 122 6.38 0.99 -1.27
C LEU A 122 6.66 1.48 0.14
N LEU A 123 6.03 0.85 1.13
CA LEU A 123 6.30 1.11 2.54
C LEU A 123 7.71 0.58 2.90
N ARG A 124 8.68 1.48 2.92
CA ARG A 124 10.07 1.21 3.25
C ARG A 124 10.81 2.52 3.51
N PRO A 125 11.87 2.54 4.31
CA PRO A 125 12.66 3.76 4.48
C PRO A 125 13.03 4.40 3.14
N GLY A 126 12.68 5.69 2.98
CA GLY A 126 12.87 6.41 1.73
C GLY A 126 14.36 6.58 1.37
N LYS A 127 14.66 6.44 0.09
CA LYS A 127 16.04 6.58 -0.44
C LYS A 127 16.27 7.89 -1.18
N SER A 128 15.21 8.64 -1.51
CA SER A 128 15.30 9.92 -2.21
C SER A 128 14.74 11.05 -1.37
N GLU A 129 15.26 12.26 -1.54
CA GLU A 129 14.77 13.45 -0.85
C GLU A 129 13.28 13.70 -1.13
N ASP A 130 12.85 13.55 -2.37
CA ASP A 130 11.44 13.66 -2.76
C ASP A 130 10.54 12.68 -2.00
N ALA A 131 10.95 11.41 -1.88
CA ALA A 131 10.18 10.40 -1.17
C ALA A 131 10.13 10.66 0.35
N ILE A 132 11.24 11.14 0.91
CA ILE A 132 11.30 11.55 2.32
C ILE A 132 10.39 12.77 2.57
N GLU A 133 10.37 13.75 1.65
CA GLU A 133 9.47 14.92 1.77
C GLU A 133 8.00 14.50 1.72
N VAL A 134 7.63 13.58 0.81
CA VAL A 134 6.26 13.04 0.74
C VAL A 134 5.90 12.34 2.04
N ALA A 135 6.71 11.37 2.50
CA ALA A 135 6.44 10.66 3.75
C ALA A 135 6.33 11.62 4.95
N SER A 136 7.21 12.61 5.05
CA SER A 136 7.17 13.61 6.14
C SER A 136 5.86 14.40 6.14
N ARG A 137 5.34 14.73 4.95
CA ARG A 137 4.08 15.45 4.82
C ARG A 137 2.91 14.58 5.24
N GLU A 138 2.83 13.35 4.71
CA GLU A 138 1.74 12.42 5.04
C GLU A 138 1.76 12.05 6.54
N ASN A 139 2.93 11.79 7.09
CA ASN A 139 3.08 11.49 8.52
C ASN A 139 2.76 12.69 9.41
N SER A 140 2.83 13.93 8.91
CA SER A 140 2.51 15.12 9.71
C SER A 140 1.06 15.20 10.18
N VAL A 141 0.19 14.36 9.64
CA VAL A 141 -1.21 14.24 10.06
C VAL A 141 -1.34 13.78 11.52
N ILE A 142 -0.30 13.13 12.08
CA ILE A 142 -0.21 12.78 13.50
C ILE A 142 -0.45 14.01 14.38
N ASN A 143 -0.01 15.20 13.96
CA ASN A 143 -0.23 16.45 14.71
C ASN A 143 -1.72 16.85 14.82
N LEU A 144 -2.60 16.23 14.07
CA LEU A 144 -4.05 16.42 14.14
C LEU A 144 -4.72 15.39 15.03
N GLU A 145 -3.99 14.40 15.53
CA GLU A 145 -4.50 13.33 16.39
C GLU A 145 -4.52 13.77 17.86
N GLU A 146 -5.45 13.24 18.64
CA GLU A 146 -5.59 13.60 20.07
C GLU A 146 -4.61 12.85 20.97
N PHE A 147 -4.16 11.65 20.52
CA PHE A 147 -3.28 10.76 21.27
C PHE A 147 -2.06 10.41 20.41
N THR A 148 -0.95 11.12 20.63
CA THR A 148 0.29 10.92 19.86
C THR A 148 1.28 9.98 20.53
N ASP A 149 1.13 9.70 21.81
CA ASP A 149 2.06 8.88 22.63
C ASP A 149 2.21 7.45 22.09
N GLN A 150 1.17 6.93 21.44
CA GLN A 150 1.17 5.59 20.83
C GLN A 150 2.18 5.41 19.68
N TYR A 151 2.71 6.50 19.12
CA TYR A 151 3.75 6.45 18.08
C TYR A 151 5.16 6.34 18.64
N GLU A 152 5.36 6.62 19.94
CA GLU A 152 6.66 6.53 20.61
C GLU A 152 7.03 5.09 20.97
N ASP A 153 6.06 4.20 21.10
CA ASP A 153 6.25 2.80 21.50
C ASP A 153 6.81 1.89 20.38
N LEU A 154 6.98 2.41 19.15
CA LEU A 154 7.57 1.66 18.03
C LEU A 154 9.11 1.65 18.11
N THR A 155 9.68 1.24 19.25
CA THR A 155 11.11 1.13 19.49
C THR A 155 11.51 -0.32 19.84
N GLY A 156 12.78 -0.66 19.63
CA GLY A 156 13.34 -1.93 20.04
C GLY A 156 12.77 -3.16 19.30
N GLU A 157 12.28 -4.17 20.04
CA GLU A 157 11.83 -5.45 19.48
C GLU A 157 10.64 -5.30 18.53
N ALA A 158 9.70 -4.40 18.84
CA ALA A 158 8.53 -4.16 17.99
C ALA A 158 8.92 -3.62 16.61
N LEU A 159 9.90 -2.72 16.54
CA LEU A 159 10.45 -2.21 15.27
C LEU A 159 11.17 -3.30 14.47
N ILE A 160 11.92 -4.17 15.15
CA ILE A 160 12.61 -5.30 14.51
C ILE A 160 11.57 -6.26 13.92
N MET A 161 10.53 -6.63 14.67
CA MET A 161 9.47 -7.52 14.21
C MET A 161 8.70 -6.93 13.03
N ALA A 162 8.34 -5.64 13.08
CA ALA A 162 7.70 -4.94 11.99
C ALA A 162 8.57 -4.92 10.72
N THR A 163 9.87 -4.64 10.86
CA THR A 163 10.83 -4.64 9.75
C THR A 163 10.98 -6.03 9.12
N MET A 164 11.01 -7.09 9.95
CA MET A 164 11.06 -8.47 9.46
C MET A 164 9.79 -8.87 8.73
N ALA A 165 8.62 -8.51 9.26
CA ALA A 165 7.34 -8.76 8.60
C ALA A 165 7.24 -8.04 7.25
N GLN A 166 7.65 -6.78 7.18
CA GLN A 166 7.73 -6.04 5.92
C GLN A 166 8.66 -6.71 4.90
N SER A 167 9.81 -7.23 5.33
CA SER A 167 10.78 -7.84 4.41
C SER A 167 10.25 -9.11 3.74
N THR A 168 9.34 -9.82 4.40
CA THR A 168 8.78 -11.09 3.91
C THR A 168 7.96 -10.92 2.62
N PHE A 169 7.23 -9.81 2.50
CA PHE A 169 6.34 -9.55 1.36
C PHE A 169 6.83 -8.41 0.44
N MET A 170 8.10 -8.03 0.60
CA MET A 170 8.64 -6.88 -0.12
C MET A 170 8.69 -7.09 -1.62
N LYS A 171 9.07 -8.29 -2.05
CA LYS A 171 9.19 -8.63 -3.47
C LYS A 171 7.82 -8.60 -4.15
N GLU A 172 6.82 -9.18 -3.53
CA GLU A 172 5.44 -9.19 -4.03
C GLU A 172 4.86 -7.78 -4.12
N SER A 173 5.14 -6.94 -3.12
CA SER A 173 4.74 -5.54 -3.12
C SER A 173 5.44 -4.75 -4.24
N GLU A 174 6.74 -5.00 -4.49
CA GLU A 174 7.50 -4.36 -5.55
C GLU A 174 7.01 -4.79 -6.94
N ASP A 175 6.75 -6.07 -7.12
CA ASP A 175 6.20 -6.63 -8.36
C ASP A 175 4.81 -6.02 -8.65
N LEU A 176 3.93 -5.96 -7.65
CA LEU A 176 2.60 -5.36 -7.78
C LEU A 176 2.69 -3.85 -8.09
N ALA A 177 3.52 -3.11 -7.36
CA ALA A 177 3.71 -1.67 -7.60
C ALA A 177 4.22 -1.41 -9.04
N SER A 178 5.11 -2.27 -9.53
CA SER A 178 5.62 -2.20 -10.90
C SER A 178 4.52 -2.48 -11.94
N ILE A 179 3.66 -3.46 -11.69
CA ILE A 179 2.51 -3.77 -12.55
C ILE A 179 1.52 -2.60 -12.57
N ILE A 180 1.16 -2.05 -11.40
CA ILE A 180 0.28 -0.88 -11.31
C ILE A 180 0.87 0.29 -12.10
N GLN A 181 2.14 0.59 -11.90
CA GLN A 181 2.83 1.68 -12.57
C GLN A 181 2.83 1.50 -14.09
N MET A 182 3.09 0.29 -14.57
CA MET A 182 3.07 -0.05 -16.00
C MET A 182 1.65 0.06 -16.61
N GLU A 183 0.63 -0.39 -15.89
CA GLU A 183 -0.75 -0.31 -16.37
C GLU A 183 -1.27 1.15 -16.40
N LEU A 184 -0.87 1.97 -15.43
CA LEU A 184 -1.18 3.40 -15.44
C LEU A 184 -0.46 4.11 -16.60
N ASP A 185 0.79 3.76 -16.89
CA ASP A 185 1.56 4.34 -18.00
C ASP A 185 0.92 4.08 -19.37
N LYS A 186 0.34 2.89 -19.56
CA LYS A 186 -0.38 2.55 -20.78
C LYS A 186 -1.69 3.34 -20.98
N ARG A 187 -2.30 3.80 -19.89
CA ARG A 187 -3.68 4.36 -19.90
C ARG A 187 -3.72 5.87 -19.68
N LEU A 188 -2.73 6.42 -18.99
CA LEU A 188 -2.68 7.82 -18.65
C LEU A 188 -1.71 8.58 -19.54
N ASN A 189 -2.17 9.70 -20.08
CA ASN A 189 -1.31 10.61 -20.85
C ASN A 189 -0.67 11.66 -19.92
N THR A 190 0.09 11.18 -18.93
CA THR A 190 0.76 12.01 -17.93
C THR A 190 2.07 11.34 -17.51
N PRO A 191 3.12 12.08 -17.10
CA PRO A 191 4.43 11.51 -16.81
C PRO A 191 4.40 10.37 -15.78
N ASN A 192 5.03 9.25 -16.14
CA ASN A 192 5.31 8.14 -15.24
C ASN A 192 6.53 8.51 -14.39
N ARG A 193 6.35 8.61 -13.08
CA ARG A 193 7.39 8.98 -12.11
C ARG A 193 8.01 7.77 -11.40
N GLY A 194 7.59 6.57 -11.78
CA GLY A 194 8.14 5.29 -11.34
C GLY A 194 7.67 4.84 -9.96
N VAL A 195 8.26 3.70 -9.55
CA VAL A 195 8.07 3.12 -8.21
C VAL A 195 9.14 3.68 -7.28
N LYS A 196 8.74 4.09 -6.09
CA LYS A 196 9.59 4.69 -5.06
C LYS A 196 9.43 3.98 -3.72
N GLN A 197 10.27 4.34 -2.76
CA GLN A 197 10.21 3.85 -1.39
C GLN A 197 10.05 5.03 -0.44
N ALA A 198 9.13 4.94 0.50
CA ALA A 198 8.91 5.99 1.50
C ALA A 198 8.50 5.40 2.85
N GLY A 199 8.94 6.04 3.93
CA GLY A 199 8.70 5.62 5.31
C GLY A 199 7.41 6.23 5.84
N PHE A 200 6.28 5.72 5.39
CA PHE A 200 4.97 6.07 5.95
C PHE A 200 4.73 5.33 7.28
N TYR A 201 3.84 5.89 8.13
CA TYR A 201 3.34 5.21 9.32
C TYR A 201 2.22 4.25 8.98
#